data_b155c491ec88db18fc1c81bc6395a447
#
_entry.id   b155c491ec88db18fc1c81bc6395a447
#
_cell.length_a   1.000
_cell.length_b   1.000
_cell.length_c   1.000
_cell.angle_alpha   90.00
_cell.angle_beta   90.00
_cell.angle_gamma   90.00
#
_symmetry.space_group_name_H-M   'P 1'
#
loop_
_entity.id
_entity.type
_entity.pdbx_description
1 polymer ?
#
loop_
_entity_poly.entity_id
_entity_poly.type
_entity_poly.pdbx_seq_one_letter_code
_entity_poly.pdbx_strand_id
1 'polypeptide(L)'
;EMCIRDRIMIGMSYLYLSADMMTPQFASTPETDRVIRKDSLRQYGGNYLRHSESGLWELKVSGPAYERGKAIGQLTSDLLYFQEKVFVDQIKEIVPSESYLKFLRFFIVLFNRNLGKNVPEEYRDEIYGISLSCTHEYDFIGTPYERQLNYHSAHDLGHAMQDYMLVGCSSFACWGENSADSSLIIGRNFDFYMGDAFARNKLVSFYQPENGYRFASVGWAGMTGVLSGMNETGLTVTINAAKSDLPAASATPISILTREILQYASTIEEAYAIARKRKTFVSESILVGSAKDGRAAIIEKSPEKIALFTGNGQQIICTNHYQSETFGHDKRNLENIETSDSPYRFARLQELLKENAPIDAPKAASILRNRKGAVSYTHLRAH
;
A
#
# COMPACT_ATOMS: atom_id res chain seq x y z
N GLU A 1 -42.37 -23.51 -7.53
CA GLU A 1 -41.43 -22.61 -8.20
C GLU A 1 -40.71 -21.77 -7.15
N MET A 2 -39.39 -21.89 -7.07
CA MET A 2 -38.56 -21.13 -6.13
C MET A 2 -38.51 -19.66 -6.59
N CYS A 3 -38.85 -18.72 -5.71
CA CYS A 3 -38.86 -17.28 -6.02
C CYS A 3 -37.46 -16.81 -6.49
N ILE A 4 -37.38 -15.84 -7.39
CA ILE A 4 -36.11 -15.23 -7.86
C ILE A 4 -35.27 -14.78 -6.67
N ARG A 5 -35.88 -14.21 -5.64
CA ARG A 5 -35.24 -13.80 -4.39
C ARG A 5 -34.53 -14.97 -3.70
N ASP A 6 -35.20 -16.15 -3.64
CA ASP A 6 -34.65 -17.32 -2.97
C ASP A 6 -33.47 -17.91 -3.75
N ARG A 7 -33.52 -17.89 -5.08
CA ARG A 7 -32.38 -18.28 -5.96
C ARG A 7 -31.19 -17.36 -5.77
N ILE A 8 -31.41 -16.05 -5.68
CA ILE A 8 -30.36 -15.06 -5.41
C ILE A 8 -29.75 -15.32 -4.03
N MET A 9 -30.56 -15.50 -3.00
CA MET A 9 -30.10 -15.77 -1.63
C MET A 9 -29.28 -17.06 -1.55
N ILE A 10 -29.75 -18.13 -2.19
CA ILE A 10 -29.01 -19.40 -2.23
C ILE A 10 -27.67 -19.22 -3.00
N GLY A 11 -27.70 -18.54 -4.14
CA GLY A 11 -26.49 -18.24 -4.90
C GLY A 11 -25.46 -17.43 -4.10
N MET A 12 -25.91 -16.37 -3.41
CA MET A 12 -25.07 -15.55 -2.55
C MET A 12 -24.51 -16.34 -1.35
N SER A 13 -25.34 -17.18 -0.72
CA SER A 13 -24.93 -18.05 0.37
C SER A 13 -23.89 -19.08 -0.08
N TYR A 14 -24.09 -19.68 -1.25
CA TYR A 14 -23.11 -20.59 -1.84
C TYR A 14 -21.78 -19.90 -2.12
N LEU A 15 -21.80 -18.71 -2.72
CA LEU A 15 -20.58 -17.92 -2.97
C LEU A 15 -19.87 -17.54 -1.67
N TYR A 16 -20.62 -17.18 -0.63
CA TYR A 16 -20.08 -16.87 0.69
C TYR A 16 -19.40 -18.09 1.33
N LEU A 17 -20.06 -19.25 1.30
CA LEU A 17 -19.53 -20.50 1.87
C LEU A 17 -18.38 -21.09 1.03
N SER A 18 -18.28 -20.72 -0.25
CA SER A 18 -17.18 -21.13 -1.14
C SER A 18 -15.99 -20.17 -1.12
N ALA A 19 -16.04 -19.11 -0.31
CA ALA A 19 -14.91 -18.20 -0.15
C ALA A 19 -13.71 -18.97 0.44
N ASP A 20 -12.59 -18.93 -0.28
CA ASP A 20 -11.36 -19.62 0.12
C ASP A 20 -10.22 -18.60 0.16
N MET A 21 -9.77 -18.30 1.37
CA MET A 21 -8.65 -17.38 1.60
C MET A 21 -7.29 -18.06 1.43
N MET A 22 -7.27 -19.34 1.01
CA MET A 22 -6.03 -20.10 0.83
C MET A 22 -5.13 -20.05 2.08
N THR A 23 -5.73 -20.31 3.24
CA THR A 23 -5.00 -20.25 4.52
C THR A 23 -3.82 -21.23 4.51
N PRO A 24 -2.59 -20.76 4.66
CA PRO A 24 -1.41 -21.61 4.71
C PRO A 24 -1.49 -22.62 5.86
N GLN A 25 -0.86 -23.78 5.68
CA GLN A 25 -0.76 -24.81 6.70
C GLN A 25 0.71 -25.11 6.97
N PHE A 26 1.15 -24.84 8.19
CA PHE A 26 2.48 -25.17 8.65
C PHE A 26 2.41 -26.15 9.81
N ALA A 27 3.36 -27.08 9.88
CA ALA A 27 3.50 -27.95 11.04
C ALA A 27 3.83 -27.07 12.26
N SER A 28 3.18 -27.35 13.39
CA SER A 28 3.52 -26.69 14.64
C SER A 28 4.92 -27.14 15.09
N THR A 29 5.90 -26.29 14.89
CA THR A 29 7.22 -26.48 15.47
C THR A 29 7.25 -25.83 16.84
N PRO A 30 7.89 -26.47 17.88
CA PRO A 30 8.09 -25.83 19.16
C PRO A 30 8.79 -24.48 18.96
N GLU A 31 8.23 -23.42 19.51
CA GLU A 31 8.83 -22.10 19.46
C GLU A 31 10.04 -22.07 20.40
N THR A 32 11.24 -22.01 19.81
CA THR A 32 12.49 -21.98 20.57
C THR A 32 12.94 -20.56 20.89
N ASP A 33 12.53 -19.61 20.05
CA ASP A 33 12.91 -18.22 20.19
C ASP A 33 11.91 -17.44 21.05
N ARG A 34 12.43 -16.51 21.85
CA ARG A 34 11.65 -15.59 22.67
C ARG A 34 12.03 -14.16 22.36
N VAL A 35 11.07 -13.24 22.48
CA VAL A 35 11.36 -11.82 22.37
C VAL A 35 12.18 -11.35 23.56
N ILE A 36 13.41 -10.91 23.30
CA ILE A 36 14.27 -10.25 24.28
C ILE A 36 14.04 -8.75 24.16
N ARG A 37 13.69 -8.10 25.29
CA ARG A 37 13.46 -6.66 25.37
C ARG A 37 14.56 -6.00 26.19
N LYS A 38 15.23 -5.02 25.60
CA LYS A 38 16.24 -4.21 26.29
C LYS A 38 16.09 -2.75 25.84
N ASP A 39 15.67 -1.89 26.74
CA ASP A 39 15.40 -0.47 26.48
C ASP A 39 14.45 -0.29 25.28
N SER A 40 14.91 0.44 24.26
CA SER A 40 14.15 0.69 23.01
C SER A 40 14.30 -0.43 21.98
N LEU A 41 15.03 -1.52 22.29
CA LEU A 41 15.33 -2.62 21.37
C LEU A 41 14.57 -3.88 21.76
N ARG A 42 13.93 -4.51 20.78
CA ARG A 42 13.36 -5.87 20.86
C ARG A 42 14.06 -6.76 19.86
N GLN A 43 14.38 -7.98 20.26
CA GLN A 43 15.06 -8.97 19.40
C GLN A 43 14.29 -10.28 19.40
N TYR A 44 14.21 -10.93 18.24
CA TYR A 44 13.65 -12.27 18.06
C TYR A 44 14.50 -13.00 17.01
N GLY A 45 15.26 -14.00 17.44
CA GLY A 45 16.31 -14.57 16.59
C GLY A 45 17.30 -13.52 16.09
N GLY A 46 17.59 -13.54 14.79
CA GLY A 46 18.43 -12.54 14.12
C GLY A 46 17.71 -11.23 13.73
N ASN A 47 16.44 -11.08 14.12
CA ASN A 47 15.58 -9.96 13.74
C ASN A 47 15.43 -8.97 14.90
N TYR A 48 15.11 -7.71 14.62
CA TYR A 48 14.91 -6.72 15.67
C TYR A 48 13.89 -5.64 15.29
N LEU A 49 13.30 -5.05 16.33
CA LEU A 49 12.54 -3.81 16.30
C LEU A 49 13.16 -2.83 17.28
N ARG A 50 13.43 -1.61 16.86
CA ARG A 50 13.89 -0.54 17.74
C ARG A 50 13.10 0.75 17.53
N HIS A 51 12.95 1.54 18.58
CA HIS A 51 12.46 2.89 18.49
C HIS A 51 13.67 3.82 18.29
N SER A 52 13.71 4.53 17.15
CA SER A 52 14.82 5.40 16.81
C SER A 52 14.69 6.78 17.49
N GLU A 53 15.78 7.51 17.54
CA GLU A 53 15.81 8.90 18.06
C GLU A 53 14.93 9.85 17.23
N SER A 54 14.65 9.52 15.96
CA SER A 54 13.72 10.26 15.11
C SER A 54 12.25 10.10 15.47
N GLY A 55 11.93 9.22 16.43
CA GLY A 55 10.55 8.89 16.82
C GLY A 55 9.87 7.84 15.94
N LEU A 56 10.59 7.25 14.97
CA LEU A 56 10.10 6.17 14.13
C LEU A 56 10.50 4.81 14.69
N TRP A 57 9.69 3.79 14.38
CA TRP A 57 10.07 2.42 14.62
C TRP A 57 10.90 1.91 13.43
N GLU A 58 11.98 1.21 13.72
CA GLU A 58 12.84 0.55 12.72
C GLU A 58 12.78 -0.95 12.94
N LEU A 59 12.28 -1.67 11.93
CA LEU A 59 12.14 -3.12 11.92
C LEU A 59 13.15 -3.71 10.95
N LYS A 60 13.97 -4.69 11.38
CA LYS A 60 14.78 -5.51 10.48
C LYS A 60 14.32 -6.95 10.55
N VAL A 61 14.01 -7.53 9.39
CA VAL A 61 13.57 -8.93 9.28
C VAL A 61 14.22 -9.64 8.09
N SER A 62 14.49 -10.94 8.28
CA SER A 62 15.20 -11.77 7.31
C SER A 62 14.66 -13.21 7.27
N GLY A 63 14.99 -13.94 6.21
CA GLY A 63 14.73 -15.37 6.07
C GLY A 63 13.48 -15.71 5.27
N PRO A 64 13.03 -17.00 5.34
CA PRO A 64 11.84 -17.50 4.68
C PRO A 64 10.57 -16.73 5.08
N ALA A 65 9.60 -16.66 4.18
CA ALA A 65 8.43 -15.81 4.33
C ALA A 65 7.63 -16.05 5.62
N TYR A 66 7.33 -17.31 5.93
CA TYR A 66 6.62 -17.67 7.16
C TYR A 66 7.38 -17.28 8.42
N GLU A 67 8.67 -17.62 8.50
CA GLU A 67 9.51 -17.29 9.66
C GLU A 67 9.71 -15.78 9.80
N ARG A 68 9.84 -15.06 8.68
CA ARG A 68 9.88 -13.60 8.65
C ARG A 68 8.57 -13.01 9.17
N GLY A 69 7.43 -13.57 8.76
CA GLY A 69 6.11 -13.18 9.26
C GLY A 69 5.97 -13.39 10.77
N LYS A 70 6.41 -14.53 11.30
CA LYS A 70 6.45 -14.80 12.75
C LYS A 70 7.28 -13.76 13.47
N ALA A 71 8.48 -13.47 12.96
CA ALA A 71 9.36 -12.47 13.57
C ALA A 71 8.71 -11.07 13.59
N ILE A 72 8.05 -10.65 12.50
CA ILE A 72 7.28 -9.40 12.45
C ILE A 72 6.20 -9.41 13.53
N GLY A 73 5.38 -10.46 13.57
CA GLY A 73 4.30 -10.60 14.54
C GLY A 73 4.79 -10.51 15.98
N GLN A 74 5.81 -11.29 16.34
CA GLN A 74 6.39 -11.34 17.69
C GLN A 74 7.01 -10.00 18.12
N LEU A 75 7.75 -9.34 17.21
CA LEU A 75 8.41 -8.08 17.50
C LEU A 75 7.43 -6.90 17.61
N THR A 76 6.34 -6.94 16.86
CA THR A 76 5.39 -5.81 16.71
C THR A 76 4.01 -6.08 17.31
N SER A 77 3.82 -7.08 18.15
CA SER A 77 2.50 -7.54 18.64
C SER A 77 1.63 -6.42 19.24
N ASP A 78 2.22 -5.52 20.03
CA ASP A 78 1.54 -4.35 20.58
C ASP A 78 1.20 -3.29 19.52
N LEU A 79 2.06 -3.11 18.54
CA LEU A 79 1.83 -2.19 17.42
C LEU A 79 0.76 -2.74 16.47
N LEU A 80 0.73 -4.07 16.26
CA LEU A 80 -0.32 -4.78 15.52
C LEU A 80 -1.68 -4.56 16.18
N TYR A 81 -1.76 -4.83 17.49
CA TYR A 81 -2.99 -4.60 18.24
C TYR A 81 -3.45 -3.14 18.17
N PHE A 82 -2.52 -2.20 18.38
CA PHE A 82 -2.83 -0.77 18.28
C PHE A 82 -3.37 -0.40 16.89
N GLN A 83 -2.70 -0.85 15.83
CA GLN A 83 -3.09 -0.52 14.45
C GLN A 83 -4.45 -1.10 14.09
N GLU A 84 -4.71 -2.36 14.48
CA GLU A 84 -5.99 -3.03 14.27
C GLU A 84 -7.12 -2.35 15.05
N LYS A 85 -6.88 -2.03 16.33
CA LYS A 85 -7.83 -1.32 17.17
C LYS A 85 -8.24 0.02 16.57
N VAL A 86 -7.28 0.85 16.19
CA VAL A 86 -7.55 2.17 15.59
C VAL A 86 -8.36 2.03 14.30
N PHE A 87 -8.02 1.06 13.46
CA PHE A 87 -8.73 0.80 12.21
C PHE A 87 -10.17 0.37 12.46
N VAL A 88 -10.40 -0.57 13.39
CA VAL A 88 -11.74 -1.05 13.74
C VAL A 88 -12.57 0.04 14.41
N ASP A 89 -11.98 0.83 15.31
CA ASP A 89 -12.66 1.94 15.98
C ASP A 89 -13.13 2.99 14.95
N GLN A 90 -12.25 3.34 13.99
CA GLN A 90 -12.62 4.30 12.93
C GLN A 90 -13.74 3.77 12.03
N ILE A 91 -13.75 2.47 11.71
CA ILE A 91 -14.88 1.87 10.98
C ILE A 91 -16.18 1.96 11.80
N LYS A 92 -16.11 1.72 13.11
CA LYS A 92 -17.29 1.83 14.00
C LYS A 92 -17.82 3.27 14.11
N GLU A 93 -16.95 4.28 14.05
CA GLU A 93 -17.36 5.69 14.00
C GLU A 93 -18.12 6.02 12.71
N ILE A 94 -17.64 5.51 11.57
CA ILE A 94 -18.29 5.72 10.27
C ILE A 94 -19.59 4.91 10.18
N VAL A 95 -19.61 3.71 10.75
CA VAL A 95 -20.72 2.76 10.70
C VAL A 95 -21.09 2.27 12.11
N PRO A 96 -21.86 3.04 12.88
CA PRO A 96 -22.15 2.73 14.29
C PRO A 96 -23.07 1.53 14.51
N SER A 97 -23.77 1.03 13.48
CA SER A 97 -24.70 -0.09 13.59
C SER A 97 -24.00 -1.44 13.48
N GLU A 98 -24.04 -2.28 14.52
CA GLU A 98 -23.49 -3.64 14.47
C GLU A 98 -24.15 -4.52 13.40
N SER A 99 -25.46 -4.37 13.18
CA SER A 99 -26.16 -5.10 12.13
C SER A 99 -25.66 -4.73 10.74
N TYR A 100 -25.34 -3.45 10.54
CA TYR A 100 -24.77 -2.98 9.27
C TYR A 100 -23.30 -3.41 9.12
N LEU A 101 -22.53 -3.48 10.19
CA LEU A 101 -21.16 -4.04 10.17
C LEU A 101 -21.17 -5.52 9.77
N LYS A 102 -22.10 -6.32 10.29
CA LYS A 102 -22.28 -7.74 9.88
C LYS A 102 -22.69 -7.86 8.41
N PHE A 103 -23.51 -6.95 7.92
CA PHE A 103 -23.89 -6.86 6.52
C PHE A 103 -22.68 -6.49 5.63
N LEU A 104 -21.90 -5.49 6.00
CA LEU A 104 -20.67 -5.12 5.30
C LEU A 104 -19.67 -6.27 5.27
N ARG A 105 -19.49 -6.99 6.38
CA ARG A 105 -18.66 -8.20 6.42
C ARG A 105 -19.06 -9.21 5.34
N PHE A 106 -20.38 -9.45 5.22
CA PHE A 106 -20.88 -10.38 4.20
C PHE A 106 -20.46 -9.94 2.79
N PHE A 107 -20.55 -8.66 2.47
CA PHE A 107 -20.11 -8.11 1.18
C PHE A 107 -18.60 -8.18 1.00
N ILE A 108 -17.83 -7.86 2.03
CA ILE A 108 -16.35 -7.95 1.99
C ILE A 108 -15.94 -9.40 1.70
N VAL A 109 -16.54 -10.39 2.36
CA VAL A 109 -16.25 -11.82 2.11
C VAL A 109 -16.62 -12.22 0.70
N LEU A 110 -17.79 -11.80 0.21
CA LEU A 110 -18.20 -12.07 -1.18
C LEU A 110 -17.27 -11.42 -2.20
N PHE A 111 -16.91 -10.17 -1.99
CA PHE A 111 -16.01 -9.42 -2.87
C PHE A 111 -14.61 -10.05 -2.86
N ASN A 112 -14.10 -10.38 -1.69
CA ASN A 112 -12.76 -10.92 -1.49
C ASN A 112 -12.68 -12.46 -1.57
N ARG A 113 -13.75 -13.15 -1.99
CA ARG A 113 -13.79 -14.63 -2.00
C ARG A 113 -12.65 -15.33 -2.72
N ASN A 114 -11.97 -14.62 -3.64
CA ASN A 114 -10.81 -15.13 -4.39
C ASN A 114 -9.50 -14.41 -3.99
N LEU A 115 -9.50 -13.61 -2.92
CA LEU A 115 -8.33 -12.81 -2.54
C LEU A 115 -7.10 -13.69 -2.29
N GLY A 116 -7.26 -14.81 -1.59
CA GLY A 116 -6.18 -15.76 -1.37
C GLY A 116 -5.51 -16.25 -2.65
N LYS A 117 -6.29 -16.49 -3.71
CA LYS A 117 -5.77 -16.93 -5.02
C LYS A 117 -5.00 -15.81 -5.75
N ASN A 118 -5.31 -14.55 -5.44
CA ASN A 118 -4.72 -13.38 -6.09
C ASN A 118 -3.47 -12.86 -5.37
N VAL A 119 -3.19 -13.35 -4.16
CA VAL A 119 -1.97 -13.03 -3.41
C VAL A 119 -0.97 -14.17 -3.56
N PRO A 120 0.27 -13.91 -4.02
CA PRO A 120 1.31 -14.93 -4.11
C PRO A 120 1.52 -15.68 -2.80
N GLU A 121 1.85 -16.98 -2.91
CA GLU A 121 2.04 -17.87 -1.76
C GLU A 121 3.04 -17.31 -0.75
N GLU A 122 4.19 -16.83 -1.21
CA GLU A 122 5.19 -16.21 -0.36
C GLU A 122 4.61 -15.12 0.56
N TYR A 123 3.75 -14.25 0.03
CA TYR A 123 3.17 -13.17 0.83
C TYR A 123 2.03 -13.67 1.72
N ARG A 124 1.30 -14.70 1.31
CA ARG A 124 0.31 -15.36 2.18
C ARG A 124 0.99 -16.01 3.40
N ASP A 125 2.12 -16.66 3.18
CA ASP A 125 2.91 -17.28 4.24
C ASP A 125 3.44 -16.24 5.23
N GLU A 126 3.94 -15.11 4.73
CA GLU A 126 4.36 -13.98 5.59
C GLU A 126 3.19 -13.40 6.39
N ILE A 127 2.04 -13.15 5.73
CA ILE A 127 0.82 -12.67 6.38
C ILE A 127 0.31 -13.67 7.43
N TYR A 128 0.36 -14.97 7.12
CA TYR A 128 -0.02 -16.01 8.07
C TYR A 128 0.90 -16.02 9.30
N GLY A 129 2.21 -15.92 9.10
CA GLY A 129 3.17 -15.81 10.21
C GLY A 129 2.88 -14.59 11.11
N ILE A 130 2.57 -13.43 10.53
CA ILE A 130 2.16 -12.23 11.28
C ILE A 130 0.89 -12.48 12.07
N SER A 131 -0.10 -13.13 11.48
CA SER A 131 -1.43 -13.36 12.07
C SER A 131 -1.40 -14.18 13.36
N LEU A 132 -0.36 -15.01 13.55
CA LEU A 132 -0.18 -15.78 14.78
C LEU A 132 0.01 -14.93 16.06
N SER A 133 0.35 -13.66 15.88
CA SER A 133 0.51 -12.69 16.98
C SER A 133 -0.65 -11.70 17.09
N CYS A 134 -1.69 -11.83 16.28
CA CYS A 134 -2.86 -10.98 16.34
C CYS A 134 -3.80 -11.38 17.47
N THR A 135 -4.54 -10.41 18.00
CA THR A 135 -5.58 -10.65 19.04
C THR A 135 -6.76 -11.45 18.50
N HIS A 136 -7.44 -12.17 19.36
CA HIS A 136 -8.74 -12.80 19.08
C HIS A 136 -9.95 -11.90 19.38
N GLU A 137 -9.73 -10.70 19.89
CA GLU A 137 -10.79 -9.73 20.22
C GLU A 137 -11.69 -9.41 19.01
N TYR A 138 -11.14 -9.44 17.81
CA TYR A 138 -11.84 -9.09 16.56
C TYR A 138 -12.24 -10.31 15.71
N ASP A 139 -12.31 -11.50 16.29
CA ASP A 139 -12.70 -12.72 15.55
C ASP A 139 -14.14 -12.67 15.01
N PHE A 140 -14.97 -11.74 15.54
CA PHE A 140 -16.27 -11.45 14.96
C PHE A 140 -16.21 -10.85 13.53
N ILE A 141 -15.05 -10.30 13.12
CA ILE A 141 -14.79 -9.80 11.75
C ILE A 141 -14.26 -10.94 10.86
N GLY A 142 -13.48 -11.86 11.42
CA GLY A 142 -12.84 -12.99 10.73
C GLY A 142 -11.68 -13.54 11.55
N THR A 143 -11.14 -14.69 11.15
CA THR A 143 -9.93 -15.22 11.78
C THR A 143 -8.76 -14.24 11.69
N PRO A 144 -7.74 -14.31 12.55
CA PRO A 144 -6.58 -13.44 12.47
C PRO A 144 -5.95 -13.36 11.07
N TYR A 145 -5.79 -14.50 10.40
CA TYR A 145 -5.25 -14.54 9.03
C TYR A 145 -6.18 -13.85 8.02
N GLU A 146 -7.48 -14.15 8.05
CA GLU A 146 -8.45 -13.50 7.15
C GLU A 146 -8.47 -11.99 7.33
N ARG A 147 -8.41 -11.51 8.58
CA ARG A 147 -8.35 -10.07 8.86
C ARG A 147 -7.09 -9.44 8.29
N GLN A 148 -5.92 -10.02 8.56
CA GLN A 148 -4.64 -9.50 8.06
C GLN A 148 -4.60 -9.51 6.53
N LEU A 149 -5.09 -10.56 5.88
CA LEU A 149 -5.19 -10.62 4.42
C LEU A 149 -6.14 -9.56 3.86
N ASN A 150 -7.31 -9.37 4.48
CA ASN A 150 -8.29 -8.35 4.09
C ASN A 150 -7.78 -6.92 4.30
N TYR A 151 -6.95 -6.66 5.32
CA TYR A 151 -6.36 -5.33 5.53
C TYR A 151 -5.41 -4.91 4.40
N HIS A 152 -4.79 -5.85 3.70
CA HIS A 152 -4.00 -5.54 2.51
C HIS A 152 -4.86 -5.09 1.32
N SER A 153 -6.13 -5.47 1.29
CA SER A 153 -7.11 -4.99 0.32
C SER A 153 -7.93 -3.78 0.80
N ALA A 154 -7.77 -3.36 2.07
CA ALA A 154 -8.58 -2.29 2.64
C ALA A 154 -8.33 -0.93 1.97
N HIS A 155 -7.09 -0.63 1.61
CA HIS A 155 -6.76 0.54 0.79
C HIS A 155 -7.55 0.53 -0.52
N ASP A 156 -7.56 -0.58 -1.20
CA ASP A 156 -8.19 -0.78 -2.49
C ASP A 156 -9.72 -0.77 -2.37
N LEU A 157 -10.28 -1.36 -1.31
CA LEU A 157 -11.72 -1.29 -1.00
C LEU A 157 -12.16 0.15 -0.69
N GLY A 158 -11.35 0.92 0.04
CA GLY A 158 -11.58 2.33 0.30
C GLY A 158 -11.68 3.14 -0.98
N HIS A 159 -10.84 2.84 -1.97
CA HIS A 159 -10.92 3.42 -3.31
C HIS A 159 -12.19 3.03 -4.07
N ALA A 160 -12.62 1.78 -3.96
CA ALA A 160 -13.87 1.32 -4.59
C ALA A 160 -15.11 1.98 -3.96
N MET A 161 -15.05 2.34 -2.69
CA MET A 161 -16.12 3.01 -1.92
C MET A 161 -16.05 4.54 -1.97
N GLN A 162 -15.28 5.11 -2.81
CA GLN A 162 -14.88 6.50 -3.17
C GLN A 162 -15.42 7.71 -2.34
N ASP A 163 -16.55 7.60 -1.68
CA ASP A 163 -17.24 8.71 -1.00
C ASP A 163 -16.87 8.86 0.48
N TYR A 164 -16.12 7.91 1.04
CA TYR A 164 -15.91 7.83 2.50
C TYR A 164 -14.44 7.95 2.95
N MET A 165 -13.47 7.89 2.03
CA MET A 165 -12.05 7.94 2.39
C MET A 165 -11.32 9.04 1.63
N LEU A 166 -10.75 9.98 2.38
CA LEU A 166 -9.87 11.00 1.82
C LEU A 166 -8.50 10.38 1.55
N VAL A 167 -8.22 10.15 0.28
CA VAL A 167 -6.91 9.68 -0.19
C VAL A 167 -6.32 10.72 -1.12
N GLY A 168 -5.15 11.24 -0.76
CA GLY A 168 -4.39 12.16 -1.58
C GLY A 168 -2.93 11.79 -1.59
N CYS A 169 -2.33 11.78 -2.76
CA CYS A 169 -0.91 11.52 -2.87
C CYS A 169 -0.26 12.55 -3.80
N SER A 170 0.97 12.91 -3.46
CA SER A 170 1.78 13.78 -4.29
C SER A 170 3.18 13.22 -4.31
N SER A 171 3.69 12.89 -5.48
CA SER A 171 5.06 12.41 -5.65
C SER A 171 5.72 13.03 -6.88
N PHE A 172 7.03 13.07 -6.85
CA PHE A 172 7.84 13.54 -7.95
C PHE A 172 9.18 12.79 -8.00
N ALA A 173 9.80 12.80 -9.14
CA ALA A 173 11.18 12.40 -9.32
C ALA A 173 11.92 13.44 -10.14
N CYS A 174 13.21 13.66 -9.80
CA CYS A 174 14.15 14.52 -10.52
C CYS A 174 15.48 13.78 -10.71
N TRP A 175 16.11 13.99 -11.86
CA TRP A 175 17.41 13.40 -12.18
C TRP A 175 18.19 14.30 -13.15
N GLY A 176 19.45 13.93 -13.44
CA GLY A 176 20.31 14.70 -14.35
C GLY A 176 20.44 16.17 -13.89
N GLU A 177 20.26 17.12 -14.80
CA GLU A 177 20.41 18.56 -14.49
C GLU A 177 19.41 19.11 -13.47
N ASN A 178 18.27 18.42 -13.28
CA ASN A 178 17.28 18.81 -12.28
C ASN A 178 17.59 18.28 -10.86
N SER A 179 18.65 17.49 -10.69
CA SER A 179 19.14 17.01 -9.40
C SER A 179 20.55 17.57 -9.12
N ALA A 180 20.81 17.93 -7.86
CA ALA A 180 22.01 18.66 -7.47
C ALA A 180 23.32 17.86 -7.72
N ASP A 181 23.26 16.55 -7.65
CA ASP A 181 24.37 15.62 -7.89
C ASP A 181 24.13 14.71 -9.09
N SER A 182 23.13 15.04 -9.92
CA SER A 182 22.65 14.24 -11.06
C SER A 182 22.06 12.89 -10.69
N SER A 183 21.99 12.52 -9.42
CA SER A 183 21.34 11.29 -8.97
C SER A 183 19.82 11.38 -9.06
N LEU A 184 19.17 10.21 -9.04
CA LEU A 184 17.71 10.14 -9.00
C LEU A 184 17.22 10.44 -7.59
N ILE A 185 16.43 11.50 -7.43
CA ILE A 185 15.75 11.87 -6.19
C ILE A 185 14.25 11.68 -6.37
N ILE A 186 13.62 11.01 -5.40
CA ILE A 186 12.17 10.83 -5.36
C ILE A 186 11.64 11.39 -4.04
N GLY A 187 10.62 12.22 -4.15
CA GLY A 187 9.88 12.76 -3.02
C GLY A 187 8.41 12.34 -3.06
N ARG A 188 7.82 12.02 -1.88
CA ARG A 188 6.43 11.57 -1.81
C ARG A 188 5.73 11.96 -0.52
N ASN A 189 4.49 12.47 -0.65
CA ASN A 189 3.49 12.56 0.41
C ASN A 189 2.41 11.49 0.20
N PHE A 190 2.03 10.81 1.28
CA PHE A 190 0.94 9.85 1.31
C PHE A 190 -0.10 10.32 2.33
N ASP A 191 -1.23 10.79 1.84
CA ASP A 191 -2.33 11.25 2.65
C ASP A 191 -3.43 10.19 2.61
N PHE A 192 -3.59 9.48 3.71
CA PHE A 192 -4.58 8.43 3.90
C PHE A 192 -5.20 8.61 5.28
N TYR A 193 -6.45 9.05 5.29
CA TYR A 193 -7.13 9.36 6.53
C TYR A 193 -7.96 8.17 7.05
N MET A 194 -7.53 7.63 8.17
CA MET A 194 -8.22 6.62 8.98
C MET A 194 -8.19 7.02 10.46
N GLY A 195 -8.47 8.30 10.74
CA GLY A 195 -8.33 8.91 12.05
C GLY A 195 -6.88 9.29 12.39
N ASP A 196 -6.70 10.30 13.24
CA ASP A 196 -5.38 10.84 13.60
C ASP A 196 -4.48 9.80 14.27
N ALA A 197 -5.06 8.87 15.03
CA ALA A 197 -4.33 7.81 15.69
C ALA A 197 -3.66 6.83 14.70
N PHE A 198 -4.23 6.65 13.49
CA PHE A 198 -3.67 5.78 12.46
C PHE A 198 -2.31 6.26 11.96
N ALA A 199 -2.02 7.55 12.05
CA ALA A 199 -0.73 8.12 11.65
C ALA A 199 0.41 7.82 12.63
N ARG A 200 0.11 7.34 13.84
CA ARG A 200 1.11 7.02 14.87
C ARG A 200 1.84 5.71 14.55
N ASN A 201 2.97 5.49 15.22
CA ASN A 201 3.73 4.23 15.17
C ASN A 201 4.13 3.80 13.74
N LYS A 202 4.58 4.74 12.91
CA LYS A 202 5.09 4.38 11.58
C LYS A 202 6.38 3.58 11.68
N LEU A 203 6.48 2.58 10.79
CA LEU A 203 7.64 1.70 10.67
C LEU A 203 8.46 2.03 9.42
N VAL A 204 9.77 2.08 9.59
CA VAL A 204 10.73 1.89 8.50
C VAL A 204 11.21 0.45 8.60
N SER A 205 10.84 -0.35 7.64
CA SER A 205 11.09 -1.80 7.67
C SER A 205 12.18 -2.17 6.67
N PHE A 206 13.20 -2.87 7.14
CA PHE A 206 14.31 -3.40 6.36
C PHE A 206 14.11 -4.90 6.18
N TYR A 207 13.82 -5.31 4.97
CA TYR A 207 13.57 -6.68 4.59
C TYR A 207 14.80 -7.30 3.94
N GLN A 208 15.14 -8.50 4.37
CA GLN A 208 16.12 -9.37 3.72
C GLN A 208 15.41 -10.71 3.42
N PRO A 209 14.61 -10.77 2.36
CA PRO A 209 13.93 -12.00 1.97
C PRO A 209 14.93 -13.07 1.53
N GLU A 210 14.52 -14.33 1.57
CA GLU A 210 15.32 -15.45 1.07
C GLU A 210 15.52 -15.35 -0.46
N ASN A 211 14.48 -14.89 -1.17
CA ASN A 211 14.49 -14.69 -2.61
C ASN A 211 14.20 -13.23 -2.96
N GLY A 212 14.89 -12.74 -4.01
CA GLY A 212 14.76 -11.36 -4.46
C GLY A 212 15.70 -10.39 -3.75
N TYR A 213 15.51 -9.11 -3.99
CA TYR A 213 16.37 -8.03 -3.48
C TYR A 213 16.00 -7.66 -2.03
N ARG A 214 17.01 -7.28 -1.26
CA ARG A 214 16.81 -6.58 0.01
C ARG A 214 16.19 -5.22 -0.26
N PHE A 215 15.29 -4.80 0.60
CA PHE A 215 14.63 -3.51 0.44
C PHE A 215 14.24 -2.88 1.78
N ALA A 216 14.03 -1.57 1.74
CA ALA A 216 13.40 -0.82 2.82
C ALA A 216 12.04 -0.31 2.36
N SER A 217 11.07 -0.26 3.29
CA SER A 217 9.74 0.28 3.06
C SER A 217 9.25 1.10 4.25
N VAL A 218 8.33 2.02 4.00
CA VAL A 218 7.64 2.80 5.03
C VAL A 218 6.19 2.37 5.10
N GLY A 219 5.73 2.04 6.30
CA GLY A 219 4.37 1.55 6.53
C GLY A 219 4.01 1.52 8.01
N TRP A 220 3.30 0.51 8.42
CA TRP A 220 2.88 0.24 9.79
C TRP A 220 2.90 -1.25 10.09
N ALA A 221 2.70 -1.61 11.37
CA ALA A 221 2.71 -3.01 11.79
C ALA A 221 1.62 -3.82 11.05
N GLY A 222 1.97 -5.05 10.65
CA GLY A 222 1.08 -5.94 9.91
C GLY A 222 1.05 -5.76 8.40
N MET A 223 1.72 -4.72 7.87
CA MET A 223 1.72 -4.46 6.44
C MET A 223 2.85 -5.19 5.71
N THR A 224 2.53 -6.30 5.06
CA THR A 224 3.44 -7.03 4.15
C THR A 224 3.57 -6.32 2.80
N GLY A 225 2.50 -5.69 2.33
CA GLY A 225 2.50 -4.87 1.11
C GLY A 225 3.33 -3.60 1.25
N VAL A 226 3.67 -2.97 0.12
CA VAL A 226 4.49 -1.76 0.06
C VAL A 226 3.70 -0.60 -0.53
N LEU A 227 3.77 0.56 0.11
CA LEU A 227 3.22 1.83 -0.39
C LEU A 227 4.33 2.76 -0.89
N SER A 228 5.49 2.70 -0.24
CA SER A 228 6.72 3.41 -0.61
C SER A 228 7.92 2.59 -0.17
N GLY A 229 8.89 2.44 -1.03
CA GLY A 229 10.10 1.70 -0.69
C GLY A 229 11.21 1.83 -1.72
N MET A 230 12.39 1.33 -1.36
CA MET A 230 13.57 1.27 -2.20
C MET A 230 14.30 -0.04 -1.96
N ASN A 231 14.76 -0.70 -3.01
CA ASN A 231 15.58 -1.90 -2.91
C ASN A 231 17.06 -1.61 -3.08
N GLU A 232 17.88 -2.62 -2.82
CA GLU A 232 19.33 -2.52 -2.87
C GLU A 232 19.93 -2.24 -4.25
N THR A 233 19.15 -2.40 -5.32
CA THR A 233 19.56 -2.02 -6.68
C THR A 233 19.28 -0.55 -7.01
N GLY A 234 18.64 0.19 -6.08
CA GLY A 234 18.19 1.56 -6.28
C GLY A 234 16.89 1.66 -7.08
N LEU A 235 16.11 0.58 -7.18
CA LEU A 235 14.73 0.68 -7.64
C LEU A 235 13.85 1.19 -6.51
N THR A 236 13.02 2.19 -6.79
CA THR A 236 12.06 2.76 -5.86
C THR A 236 10.64 2.61 -6.39
N VAL A 237 9.67 2.51 -5.48
CA VAL A 237 8.25 2.52 -5.80
C VAL A 237 7.49 3.45 -4.87
N THR A 238 6.50 4.16 -5.42
CA THR A 238 5.45 4.83 -4.63
C THR A 238 4.12 4.66 -5.34
N ILE A 239 3.02 4.55 -4.57
CA ILE A 239 1.67 4.45 -5.15
C ILE A 239 0.90 5.74 -4.95
N ASN A 240 0.12 6.10 -5.95
CA ASN A 240 -0.79 7.24 -5.94
C ASN A 240 -2.14 6.79 -6.50
N ALA A 241 -3.19 6.94 -5.72
CA ALA A 241 -4.55 6.64 -6.15
C ALA A 241 -4.95 7.38 -7.42
N ALA A 242 -5.68 6.72 -8.31
CA ALA A 242 -6.27 7.30 -9.50
C ALA A 242 -7.72 6.85 -9.67
N LYS A 243 -8.45 7.40 -10.63
CA LYS A 243 -9.83 7.00 -10.91
C LYS A 243 -9.98 6.55 -12.35
N SER A 244 -10.48 5.34 -12.54
CA SER A 244 -10.85 4.76 -13.84
C SER A 244 -11.89 3.66 -13.62
N ASP A 245 -11.76 2.51 -14.26
CA ASP A 245 -12.71 1.40 -14.18
C ASP A 245 -12.98 0.95 -12.73
N LEU A 246 -14.24 0.57 -12.45
CA LEU A 246 -14.60 -0.04 -11.16
C LEU A 246 -14.35 -1.55 -11.21
N PRO A 247 -13.86 -2.13 -10.11
CA PRO A 247 -13.63 -3.56 -10.05
C PRO A 247 -14.95 -4.33 -9.95
N ALA A 248 -15.03 -5.45 -10.67
CA ALA A 248 -16.14 -6.40 -10.55
C ALA A 248 -15.93 -7.40 -9.39
N ALA A 249 -14.71 -7.63 -8.96
CA ALA A 249 -14.32 -8.53 -7.88
C ALA A 249 -12.89 -8.19 -7.41
N SER A 250 -12.48 -8.75 -6.26
CA SER A 250 -11.11 -8.62 -5.79
C SER A 250 -10.10 -9.27 -6.75
N ALA A 251 -8.94 -8.68 -6.82
CA ALA A 251 -7.78 -9.19 -7.55
C ALA A 251 -6.53 -9.01 -6.68
N THR A 252 -5.33 -8.88 -7.26
CA THR A 252 -4.12 -8.60 -6.48
C THR A 252 -4.20 -7.21 -5.86
N PRO A 253 -4.09 -7.06 -4.53
CA PRO A 253 -3.99 -5.76 -3.89
C PRO A 253 -2.81 -4.96 -4.44
N ILE A 254 -3.01 -3.65 -4.63
CA ILE A 254 -1.97 -2.80 -5.21
C ILE A 254 -0.70 -2.79 -4.37
N SER A 255 -0.82 -2.82 -3.05
CA SER A 255 0.30 -2.87 -2.12
C SER A 255 1.12 -4.16 -2.24
N ILE A 256 0.47 -5.28 -2.57
CA ILE A 256 1.13 -6.57 -2.85
C ILE A 256 1.83 -6.54 -4.22
N LEU A 257 1.21 -5.95 -5.23
CA LEU A 257 1.86 -5.75 -6.53
C LEU A 257 3.13 -4.90 -6.39
N THR A 258 3.07 -3.79 -5.67
CA THR A 258 4.25 -2.93 -5.46
C THR A 258 5.32 -3.60 -4.59
N ARG A 259 4.92 -4.48 -3.67
CA ARG A 259 5.86 -5.36 -2.95
C ARG A 259 6.59 -6.29 -3.91
N GLU A 260 5.88 -6.95 -4.83
CA GLU A 260 6.47 -7.85 -5.82
C GLU A 260 7.45 -7.10 -6.74
N ILE A 261 7.06 -5.91 -7.21
CA ILE A 261 7.94 -5.04 -8.00
C ILE A 261 9.21 -4.71 -7.22
N LEU A 262 9.07 -4.24 -5.97
CA LEU A 262 10.21 -3.82 -5.16
C LEU A 262 11.15 -4.97 -4.84
N GLN A 263 10.62 -6.17 -4.63
CA GLN A 263 11.41 -7.35 -4.28
C GLN A 263 12.10 -8.00 -5.50
N TYR A 264 11.55 -7.87 -6.71
CA TYR A 264 12.02 -8.65 -7.86
C TYR A 264 12.43 -7.84 -9.08
N ALA A 265 12.19 -6.53 -9.11
CA ALA A 265 12.62 -5.67 -10.21
C ALA A 265 13.85 -4.84 -9.84
N SER A 266 14.66 -4.53 -10.85
CA SER A 266 15.82 -3.65 -10.77
C SER A 266 15.79 -2.53 -11.82
N THR A 267 14.89 -2.66 -12.80
CA THR A 267 14.70 -1.70 -13.90
C THR A 267 13.20 -1.36 -14.05
N ILE A 268 12.91 -0.25 -14.72
CA ILE A 268 11.55 0.18 -15.05
C ILE A 268 10.86 -0.87 -15.91
N GLU A 269 11.57 -1.49 -16.86
CA GLU A 269 10.99 -2.52 -17.72
C GLU A 269 10.61 -3.77 -16.95
N GLU A 270 11.45 -4.25 -16.03
CA GLU A 270 11.13 -5.39 -15.15
C GLU A 270 9.92 -5.07 -14.26
N ALA A 271 9.85 -3.86 -13.69
CA ALA A 271 8.71 -3.39 -12.89
C ALA A 271 7.42 -3.40 -13.72
N TYR A 272 7.46 -2.88 -14.95
CA TYR A 272 6.32 -2.87 -15.86
C TYR A 272 5.90 -4.28 -16.27
N ALA A 273 6.85 -5.17 -16.54
CA ALA A 273 6.58 -6.58 -16.87
C ALA A 273 5.87 -7.32 -15.72
N ILE A 274 6.26 -7.08 -14.46
CA ILE A 274 5.58 -7.61 -13.27
C ILE A 274 4.17 -7.04 -13.19
N ALA A 275 4.00 -5.72 -13.34
CA ALA A 275 2.70 -5.06 -13.27
C ALA A 275 1.72 -5.56 -14.35
N ARG A 276 2.21 -5.92 -15.54
CA ARG A 276 1.39 -6.49 -16.63
C ARG A 276 0.87 -7.90 -16.33
N LYS A 277 1.59 -8.69 -15.56
CA LYS A 277 1.19 -10.07 -15.22
C LYS A 277 0.06 -10.13 -14.21
N ARG A 278 -0.09 -9.11 -13.36
CA ARG A 278 -1.06 -9.10 -12.27
C ARG A 278 -2.31 -8.33 -12.67
N LYS A 279 -3.48 -8.89 -12.41
CA LYS A 279 -4.72 -8.13 -12.38
C LYS A 279 -4.82 -7.41 -11.03
N THR A 280 -5.17 -6.12 -11.06
CA THR A 280 -5.49 -5.34 -9.86
C THR A 280 -6.96 -4.99 -9.89
N PHE A 281 -7.53 -4.65 -8.74
CA PHE A 281 -8.94 -4.25 -8.68
C PHE A 281 -9.14 -2.76 -8.40
N VAL A 282 -8.06 -2.00 -8.38
CA VAL A 282 -8.10 -0.54 -8.24
C VAL A 282 -7.31 0.15 -9.33
N SER A 283 -7.61 1.42 -9.47
CA SER A 283 -6.96 2.34 -10.39
C SER A 283 -5.87 3.10 -9.65
N GLU A 284 -4.61 2.86 -10.02
CA GLU A 284 -3.43 3.41 -9.34
C GLU A 284 -2.36 3.84 -10.33
N SER A 285 -1.59 4.85 -9.92
CA SER A 285 -0.33 5.23 -10.54
C SER A 285 0.83 4.78 -9.64
N ILE A 286 1.75 4.00 -10.18
CA ILE A 286 2.97 3.57 -9.49
C ILE A 286 4.13 4.36 -10.08
N LEU A 287 4.66 5.32 -9.32
CA LEU A 287 5.90 5.99 -9.70
C LEU A 287 7.06 5.06 -9.39
N VAL A 288 7.79 4.66 -10.41
CA VAL A 288 8.97 3.80 -10.35
C VAL A 288 10.20 4.60 -10.72
N GLY A 289 11.18 4.63 -9.84
CA GLY A 289 12.51 5.15 -10.15
C GLY A 289 13.53 4.03 -10.20
N SER A 290 14.49 4.11 -11.10
CA SER A 290 15.53 3.11 -11.25
C SER A 290 16.90 3.78 -11.37
N ALA A 291 17.79 3.49 -10.44
CA ALA A 291 19.17 3.96 -10.49
C ALA A 291 19.92 3.35 -11.71
N LYS A 292 19.58 2.11 -12.12
CA LYS A 292 20.14 1.48 -13.30
C LYS A 292 19.74 2.19 -14.60
N ASP A 293 18.48 2.64 -14.68
CA ASP A 293 17.96 3.36 -15.85
C ASP A 293 18.27 4.87 -15.78
N GLY A 294 18.75 5.38 -14.63
CA GLY A 294 19.06 6.78 -14.39
C GLY A 294 17.84 7.72 -14.50
N ARG A 295 16.61 7.19 -14.34
CA ARG A 295 15.36 7.93 -14.54
C ARG A 295 14.19 7.31 -13.80
N ALA A 296 13.04 7.98 -13.88
CA ALA A 296 11.78 7.46 -13.37
C ALA A 296 10.70 7.39 -14.47
N ALA A 297 9.66 6.60 -14.21
CA ALA A 297 8.46 6.48 -15.02
C ALA A 297 7.25 6.20 -14.11
N ILE A 298 6.03 6.38 -14.64
CA ILE A 298 4.80 6.05 -13.95
C ILE A 298 4.14 4.87 -14.65
N ILE A 299 3.89 3.80 -13.93
CA ILE A 299 3.02 2.72 -14.36
C ILE A 299 1.59 3.11 -13.99
N GLU A 300 0.80 3.47 -14.96
CA GLU A 300 -0.62 3.76 -14.81
C GLU A 300 -1.41 2.48 -15.02
N LYS A 301 -2.18 2.08 -14.03
CA LYS A 301 -2.86 0.79 -14.04
C LYS A 301 -4.28 0.91 -13.50
N SER A 302 -5.24 0.38 -14.27
CA SER A 302 -6.62 0.12 -13.85
C SER A 302 -6.90 -1.39 -13.90
N PRO A 303 -8.09 -1.86 -13.45
CA PRO A 303 -8.50 -3.24 -13.63
C PRO A 303 -8.37 -3.76 -15.07
N GLU A 304 -8.63 -2.93 -16.07
CA GLU A 304 -8.71 -3.31 -17.48
C GLU A 304 -7.53 -2.81 -18.33
N LYS A 305 -6.83 -1.76 -17.90
CA LYS A 305 -5.81 -1.08 -18.72
C LYS A 305 -4.50 -0.91 -17.94
N ILE A 306 -3.42 -0.84 -18.70
CA ILE A 306 -2.09 -0.49 -18.18
C ILE A 306 -1.32 0.33 -19.21
N ALA A 307 -0.61 1.34 -18.76
CA ALA A 307 0.29 2.15 -19.56
C ALA A 307 1.58 2.47 -18.81
N LEU A 308 2.65 2.73 -19.55
CA LEU A 308 3.90 3.26 -19.01
C LEU A 308 4.03 4.72 -19.49
N PHE A 309 3.96 5.65 -18.55
CA PHE A 309 4.15 7.07 -18.80
C PHE A 309 5.56 7.48 -18.39
N THR A 310 6.34 7.99 -19.35
CA THR A 310 7.76 8.35 -19.12
C THR A 310 7.97 9.85 -18.95
N GLY A 311 6.96 10.67 -19.23
CA GLY A 311 7.09 12.13 -19.20
C GLY A 311 8.07 12.67 -20.24
N ASN A 312 8.31 13.97 -20.17
CA ASN A 312 9.29 14.66 -21.01
C ASN A 312 10.32 15.37 -20.11
N GLY A 313 11.61 15.14 -20.37
CA GLY A 313 12.69 15.79 -19.64
C GLY A 313 13.23 14.98 -18.47
N GLN A 314 13.83 15.66 -17.48
CA GLN A 314 14.56 15.07 -16.35
C GLN A 314 13.80 15.22 -15.03
N GLN A 315 12.48 15.25 -15.11
CA GLN A 315 11.59 15.22 -13.95
C GLN A 315 10.24 14.59 -14.33
N ILE A 316 9.57 14.03 -13.35
CA ILE A 316 8.22 13.51 -13.49
C ILE A 316 7.43 13.77 -12.20
N ILE A 317 6.15 14.11 -12.34
CA ILE A 317 5.24 14.40 -11.23
C ILE A 317 4.08 13.42 -11.31
N CYS A 318 3.67 12.89 -10.17
CA CYS A 318 2.53 12.00 -10.04
C CYS A 318 1.64 12.49 -8.89
N THR A 319 0.39 12.78 -9.19
CA THR A 319 -0.66 13.06 -8.22
C THR A 319 -1.76 12.00 -8.30
N ASN A 320 -3.03 12.36 -8.26
CA ASN A 320 -4.13 11.38 -8.26
C ASN A 320 -4.91 11.33 -9.58
N HIS A 321 -4.27 11.60 -10.71
CA HIS A 321 -4.86 11.46 -12.05
C HIS A 321 -3.86 10.84 -13.02
N TYR A 322 -4.37 10.18 -14.04
CA TYR A 322 -3.57 9.59 -15.10
C TYR A 322 -3.17 10.64 -16.16
N GLN A 323 -2.00 10.44 -16.76
CA GLN A 323 -1.37 11.38 -17.68
C GLN A 323 -1.12 10.79 -19.08
N SER A 324 -1.16 9.45 -19.23
CA SER A 324 -0.89 8.80 -20.53
C SER A 324 -2.07 8.94 -21.50
N GLU A 325 -1.79 8.85 -22.79
CA GLU A 325 -2.81 8.82 -23.86
C GLU A 325 -3.80 7.67 -23.68
N THR A 326 -3.37 6.53 -23.13
CA THR A 326 -4.24 5.37 -22.84
C THR A 326 -5.43 5.74 -21.95
N PHE A 327 -5.25 6.70 -21.03
CA PHE A 327 -6.27 7.18 -20.11
C PHE A 327 -6.76 8.59 -20.43
N GLY A 328 -6.28 9.21 -21.52
CA GLY A 328 -6.61 10.58 -21.90
C GLY A 328 -8.10 10.81 -22.20
N HIS A 329 -8.83 9.76 -22.58
CA HIS A 329 -10.28 9.80 -22.83
C HIS A 329 -11.10 9.01 -21.81
N ASP A 330 -10.49 8.58 -20.70
CA ASP A 330 -11.18 7.89 -19.63
C ASP A 330 -12.08 8.88 -18.87
N LYS A 331 -13.39 8.64 -18.92
CA LYS A 331 -14.40 9.56 -18.35
C LYS A 331 -14.19 9.83 -16.87
N ARG A 332 -13.83 8.81 -16.09
CA ARG A 332 -13.62 8.94 -14.63
C ARG A 332 -12.34 9.68 -14.32
N ASN A 333 -11.28 9.45 -15.12
CA ASN A 333 -10.07 10.24 -15.00
C ASN A 333 -10.32 11.72 -15.32
N LEU A 334 -11.07 12.02 -16.38
CA LEU A 334 -11.43 13.40 -16.74
C LEU A 334 -12.30 14.05 -15.64
N GLU A 335 -13.32 13.37 -15.15
CA GLU A 335 -14.13 13.84 -14.03
C GLU A 335 -13.29 14.10 -12.77
N ASN A 336 -12.35 13.20 -12.46
CA ASN A 336 -11.44 13.39 -11.34
C ASN A 336 -10.50 14.58 -11.52
N ILE A 337 -10.05 14.85 -12.76
CA ILE A 337 -9.27 16.05 -13.09
C ILE A 337 -10.11 17.32 -12.87
N GLU A 338 -11.39 17.32 -13.24
CA GLU A 338 -12.27 18.48 -13.09
C GLU A 338 -12.72 18.74 -11.65
N THR A 339 -12.91 17.69 -10.85
CA THR A 339 -13.59 17.79 -9.54
C THR A 339 -12.66 17.68 -8.33
N SER A 340 -11.38 17.25 -8.51
CA SER A 340 -10.45 17.05 -7.42
C SER A 340 -9.36 18.12 -7.36
N ASP A 341 -8.63 18.14 -6.24
CA ASP A 341 -7.44 18.99 -6.05
C ASP A 341 -6.17 18.44 -6.71
N SER A 342 -6.26 17.28 -7.37
CA SER A 342 -5.12 16.61 -7.98
C SER A 342 -4.37 17.46 -9.00
N PRO A 343 -5.03 18.15 -9.97
CA PRO A 343 -4.36 19.04 -10.92
C PRO A 343 -3.72 20.25 -10.25
N TYR A 344 -4.36 20.80 -9.20
CA TYR A 344 -3.79 21.91 -8.45
C TYR A 344 -2.47 21.50 -7.76
N ARG A 345 -2.44 20.33 -7.09
CA ARG A 345 -1.23 19.81 -6.46
C ARG A 345 -0.14 19.50 -7.49
N PHE A 346 -0.52 19.01 -8.67
CA PHE A 346 0.37 18.79 -9.79
C PHE A 346 1.04 20.10 -10.26
N ALA A 347 0.24 21.13 -10.56
CA ALA A 347 0.74 22.42 -10.97
C ALA A 347 1.64 23.06 -9.92
N ARG A 348 1.26 22.97 -8.64
CA ARG A 348 2.06 23.48 -7.53
C ARG A 348 3.41 22.76 -7.38
N LEU A 349 3.45 21.44 -7.53
CA LEU A 349 4.71 20.70 -7.56
C LEU A 349 5.59 21.13 -8.74
N GLN A 350 5.01 21.35 -9.92
CA GLN A 350 5.73 21.80 -11.10
C GLN A 350 6.40 23.18 -10.89
N GLU A 351 5.67 24.12 -10.29
CA GLU A 351 6.22 25.43 -9.90
C GLU A 351 7.39 25.28 -8.92
N LEU A 352 7.16 24.53 -7.82
CA LEU A 352 8.16 24.36 -6.75
C LEU A 352 9.42 23.66 -7.26
N LEU A 353 9.29 22.65 -8.10
CA LEU A 353 10.44 21.99 -8.70
C LEU A 353 11.24 22.92 -9.59
N LYS A 354 10.56 23.72 -10.42
CA LYS A 354 11.19 24.73 -11.29
C LYS A 354 11.92 25.83 -10.49
N GLU A 355 11.30 26.34 -9.42
CA GLU A 355 11.85 27.39 -8.57
C GLU A 355 13.08 26.94 -7.78
N ASN A 356 13.17 25.65 -7.44
CA ASN A 356 14.19 25.13 -6.53
C ASN A 356 15.25 24.27 -7.23
N ALA A 357 15.14 24.04 -8.54
CA ALA A 357 16.14 23.25 -9.28
C ALA A 357 17.55 23.88 -9.21
N PRO A 358 18.61 23.09 -9.17
CA PRO A 358 18.63 21.64 -9.01
C PRO A 358 18.22 21.20 -7.60
N ILE A 359 17.52 20.05 -7.52
CA ILE A 359 16.94 19.51 -6.28
C ILE A 359 17.95 18.63 -5.55
N ASP A 360 18.03 18.82 -4.23
CA ASP A 360 18.70 17.93 -3.28
C ASP A 360 17.69 17.39 -2.26
N ALA A 361 18.11 16.51 -1.36
CA ALA A 361 17.23 15.92 -0.37
C ALA A 361 16.59 16.94 0.60
N PRO A 362 17.30 17.96 1.13
CA PRO A 362 16.71 19.05 1.90
C PRO A 362 15.63 19.84 1.13
N LYS A 363 15.90 20.20 -0.13
CA LYS A 363 14.92 20.90 -0.98
C LYS A 363 13.71 20.03 -1.27
N ALA A 364 13.91 18.74 -1.58
CA ALA A 364 12.83 17.78 -1.77
C ALA A 364 11.91 17.71 -0.53
N ALA A 365 12.50 17.62 0.67
CA ALA A 365 11.75 17.63 1.93
C ALA A 365 11.01 18.97 2.15
N SER A 366 11.63 20.10 1.79
CA SER A 366 10.99 21.42 1.88
C SER A 366 9.80 21.55 0.92
N ILE A 367 9.92 21.05 -0.31
CA ILE A 367 8.84 21.03 -1.29
C ILE A 367 7.67 20.20 -0.76
N LEU A 368 7.92 19.00 -0.23
CA LEU A 368 6.88 18.14 0.34
C LEU A 368 6.19 18.74 1.56
N ARG A 369 6.86 19.62 2.32
CA ARG A 369 6.32 20.35 3.48
C ARG A 369 5.75 21.71 3.13
N ASN A 370 5.69 22.06 1.85
CA ASN A 370 5.20 23.39 1.44
C ASN A 370 3.73 23.56 1.81
N ARG A 371 3.42 24.66 2.49
CA ARG A 371 2.07 25.02 2.95
C ARG A 371 1.56 26.35 2.38
N LYS A 372 2.19 26.89 1.35
CA LYS A 372 1.81 28.15 0.72
C LYS A 372 0.90 27.88 -0.48
N GLY A 373 -0.23 28.55 -0.57
CA GLY A 373 -1.18 28.44 -1.68
C GLY A 373 -2.63 28.61 -1.24
N ALA A 374 -3.55 28.80 -2.18
CA ALA A 374 -4.96 29.05 -1.91
C ALA A 374 -5.71 27.81 -1.37
N VAL A 375 -5.26 26.63 -1.77
CA VAL A 375 -5.67 25.34 -1.19
C VAL A 375 -4.40 24.74 -0.64
N SER A 376 -4.35 24.41 0.63
CA SER A 376 -3.11 24.01 1.21
C SER A 376 -2.57 22.77 0.50
N TYR A 377 -1.54 22.99 -0.48
CA TYR A 377 -0.45 22.12 -0.21
C TYR A 377 -0.28 20.95 -1.19
N THR A 378 0.90 20.42 -1.12
CA THR A 378 1.29 19.10 -1.56
C THR A 378 0.63 17.97 -0.74
N HIS A 379 -0.17 18.29 0.30
CA HIS A 379 -1.01 17.38 1.10
C HIS A 379 -2.50 17.69 0.97
N LEU A 380 -3.38 16.70 1.18
CA LEU A 380 -4.80 16.93 1.46
C LEU A 380 -4.97 17.55 2.86
N ARG A 381 -5.88 18.51 3.01
CA ARG A 381 -6.40 18.88 4.34
C ARG A 381 -7.39 17.80 4.78
N ALA A 382 -7.19 17.26 5.98
CA ALA A 382 -8.29 16.71 6.74
C ALA A 382 -9.17 17.90 7.18
N HIS A 383 -10.40 17.92 6.74
CA HIS A 383 -11.43 18.84 7.24
C HIS A 383 -12.15 18.19 8.40
#